data_d574619fba05af601ad21a5971a4888a
#
_entry.id   d574619fba05af601ad21a5971a4888a
#
_cell.length_a   1.000
_cell.length_b   1.000
_cell.length_c   1.000
_cell.angle_alpha   90.00
_cell.angle_beta   90.00
_cell.angle_gamma   90.00
#
_symmetry.space_group_name_H-M   'P 1'
#
loop_
_entity.id
_entity.type
_entity.pdbx_description
1 polymer ?
#
loop_
_entity_poly.entity_id
_entity_poly.type
_entity_poly.pdbx_seq_one_letter_code
_entity_poly.pdbx_strand_id
1 'polypeptide(L)'
;MSKNASEHMNNKSLSLSSDDFMSLNPSASEVTPMGMDQEDEEVELYAEDMNLFSSQPYSNSGSGGAVENGTSDELSEHYRAVADPGQQLLRVDKFLINLMHDTSRNRIQAAADAGCIHVNGRAVKRNYRVKPGDVVTLMLTRPRFDSSIKGEDIPLEIVYEDDQLMVINKPAGMVVHPGCGNYSGTLVNAIAWHLRDNPDYDPNDPTVGLVHRIDKDTSGLLVVAKTPEAKTHLCAQFFKKTTRRRYNALVWGNCQAERGRIEGNIARHPKDRLQMAVFPPESEVGKPAVTHYTVMERFGYVTLVECVLETGRTHQIRAHMKHIGHPLFADERYGGDQILWGARSSNYTAFVRNCMSVCPRQALHARTLGFRHPATGEEMDFEAPWPTDFTALIERWRTYTAHIVSR
;
A
#
# COMPACT_ATOMS: atom_id res chain seq x y z
N MET A 1 31.84 59.51 -22.65
CA MET A 1 30.50 60.08 -22.40
C MET A 1 29.63 58.96 -21.91
N SER A 2 29.53 58.80 -20.57
CA SER A 2 28.42 59.25 -19.71
C SER A 2 27.18 58.37 -19.90
N LYS A 3 26.55 57.72 -18.93
CA LYS A 3 26.39 57.96 -17.49
C LYS A 3 25.88 56.68 -16.80
N ASN A 4 26.25 56.53 -15.54
CA ASN A 4 25.68 55.66 -14.49
C ASN A 4 24.19 55.89 -14.25
N ALA A 5 23.48 54.84 -13.86
CA ALA A 5 22.43 54.94 -12.85
C ALA A 5 22.33 53.63 -12.07
N SER A 6 22.71 53.70 -10.80
CA SER A 6 22.46 52.72 -9.75
C SER A 6 21.09 52.97 -9.14
N GLU A 7 20.31 51.93 -8.92
CA GLU A 7 19.13 52.03 -8.02
C GLU A 7 19.20 50.98 -6.91
N HIS A 8 19.16 51.51 -5.72
CA HIS A 8 19.02 50.81 -4.43
C HIS A 8 17.66 50.11 -4.32
N MET A 9 17.64 48.88 -3.92
CA MET A 9 16.46 48.26 -3.35
C MET A 9 16.61 48.06 -1.84
N ASN A 10 15.71 48.75 -1.13
CA ASN A 10 15.52 48.72 0.32
C ASN A 10 14.99 47.38 0.81
N ASN A 11 15.71 46.77 1.71
CA ASN A 11 15.24 45.73 2.62
C ASN A 11 14.32 46.35 3.68
N LYS A 12 13.05 45.95 3.73
CA LYS A 12 12.18 46.10 4.90
C LYS A 12 11.84 44.74 5.47
N SER A 13 12.50 44.40 6.57
CA SER A 13 12.12 43.37 7.51
C SER A 13 10.86 43.79 8.25
N LEU A 14 9.81 42.99 8.21
CA LEU A 14 8.64 43.10 9.08
C LEU A 14 8.70 41.95 10.09
N SER A 15 9.05 42.30 11.32
CA SER A 15 8.86 41.51 12.51
C SER A 15 7.41 41.61 12.95
N LEU A 16 6.71 40.46 13.06
CA LEU A 16 5.43 40.36 13.76
C LEU A 16 5.65 39.72 15.12
N SER A 17 5.26 40.46 16.15
CA SER A 17 5.31 40.09 17.56
C SER A 17 4.19 39.12 17.93
N SER A 18 4.55 38.23 18.83
CA SER A 18 3.67 37.29 19.53
C SER A 18 2.80 38.03 20.56
N ASP A 19 1.59 38.46 20.22
CA ASP A 19 0.52 38.77 21.19
C ASP A 19 -0.76 39.12 20.43
N ASP A 20 -1.51 38.06 19.97
CA ASP A 20 -2.92 38.22 19.63
C ASP A 20 -3.56 36.81 19.47
N PHE A 21 -3.65 36.07 20.58
CA PHE A 21 -4.50 34.89 20.66
C PHE A 21 -5.09 34.75 22.07
N MET A 22 -6.06 35.63 22.38
CA MET A 22 -7.02 35.34 23.46
C MET A 22 -8.37 35.96 23.15
N SER A 23 -9.39 35.15 23.36
CA SER A 23 -10.82 35.38 23.36
C SER A 23 -11.56 35.16 22.05
N LEU A 24 -12.27 34.01 22.00
CA LEU A 24 -13.69 33.94 21.69
C LEU A 24 -14.19 32.51 21.92
N ASN A 25 -14.88 32.29 23.02
CA ASN A 25 -15.76 31.16 23.23
C ASN A 25 -17.07 31.39 22.45
N PRO A 26 -17.61 30.43 21.73
CA PRO A 26 -19.05 30.33 21.55
C PRO A 26 -19.62 29.04 22.16
N SER A 27 -20.71 29.29 22.85
CA SER A 27 -21.69 28.43 23.49
C SER A 27 -22.08 27.15 22.71
N ALA A 28 -22.38 26.15 23.50
CA ALA A 28 -23.04 24.91 23.12
C ALA A 28 -24.35 25.12 22.37
N SER A 29 -24.50 24.44 21.19
CA SER A 29 -25.77 23.93 20.70
C SER A 29 -25.55 23.02 19.48
N GLU A 30 -26.27 21.90 19.50
CA GLU A 30 -26.63 20.99 18.41
C GLU A 30 -25.58 19.95 17.97
N VAL A 31 -25.67 18.80 18.62
CA VAL A 31 -25.17 17.51 18.13
C VAL A 31 -26.13 17.02 17.04
N THR A 32 -25.72 17.14 15.79
CA THR A 32 -26.35 16.40 14.68
C THR A 32 -25.67 15.03 14.59
N PRO A 33 -26.40 13.91 14.43
CA PRO A 33 -25.76 12.61 14.29
C PRO A 33 -25.02 12.55 12.94
N MET A 34 -23.71 12.37 12.99
CA MET A 34 -22.90 12.07 11.82
C MET A 34 -23.31 10.69 11.30
N GLY A 35 -23.88 10.70 10.11
CA GLY A 35 -24.22 9.51 9.37
C GLY A 35 -22.98 8.74 8.94
N MET A 36 -23.15 7.47 8.94
CA MET A 36 -22.35 6.36 8.46
C MET A 36 -21.75 6.61 7.07
N ASP A 37 -20.45 6.91 7.03
CA ASP A 37 -19.59 6.78 5.85
C ASP A 37 -18.25 6.08 6.21
N GLN A 38 -18.24 5.32 7.34
CA GLN A 38 -17.00 4.67 7.84
C GLN A 38 -16.72 3.30 7.20
N GLU A 39 -17.68 2.69 6.52
CA GLU A 39 -17.51 1.36 5.90
C GLU A 39 -16.76 1.40 4.56
N ASP A 40 -16.77 2.52 3.85
CA ASP A 40 -16.21 2.60 2.50
C ASP A 40 -14.66 2.69 2.47
N GLU A 41 -13.99 3.21 3.50
CA GLU A 41 -12.51 3.32 3.51
C GLU A 41 -11.80 2.03 3.91
N GLU A 42 -12.37 1.19 4.77
CA GLU A 42 -11.79 -0.12 5.11
C GLU A 42 -11.81 -1.08 3.92
N VAL A 43 -12.88 -1.05 3.13
CA VAL A 43 -13.03 -1.86 1.93
C VAL A 43 -12.10 -1.40 0.80
N GLU A 44 -11.78 -0.10 0.69
CA GLU A 44 -10.84 0.41 -0.32
C GLU A 44 -9.39 -0.04 -0.12
N LEU A 45 -8.93 -0.26 1.12
CA LEU A 45 -7.58 -0.79 1.40
C LEU A 45 -7.36 -2.20 0.80
N TYR A 46 -8.42 -3.00 0.69
CA TYR A 46 -8.39 -4.35 0.15
C TYR A 46 -8.89 -4.44 -1.31
N ALA A 47 -9.71 -3.49 -1.74
CA ALA A 47 -10.31 -3.50 -3.08
C ALA A 47 -9.35 -3.07 -4.19
N GLU A 48 -8.32 -2.28 -3.91
CA GLU A 48 -7.36 -1.80 -4.92
C GLU A 48 -6.48 -2.92 -5.49
N ASP A 49 -6.24 -4.01 -4.77
CA ASP A 49 -5.40 -5.13 -5.23
C ASP A 49 -6.19 -6.28 -5.89
N MET A 50 -7.52 -6.26 -5.80
CA MET A 50 -8.37 -7.22 -6.49
C MET A 50 -8.75 -6.71 -7.88
N ASN A 51 -7.81 -6.70 -8.81
CA ASN A 51 -8.04 -6.48 -10.25
C ASN A 51 -8.78 -7.67 -10.86
N LEU A 52 -10.03 -7.91 -10.43
CA LEU A 52 -10.88 -9.03 -10.91
C LEU A 52 -11.41 -8.81 -12.33
N PHE A 53 -11.21 -7.63 -12.95
CA PHE A 53 -11.83 -7.29 -14.23
C PHE A 53 -10.89 -6.66 -15.27
N SER A 54 -9.58 -6.94 -15.26
CA SER A 54 -8.75 -6.54 -16.40
C SER A 54 -8.84 -7.61 -17.51
N SER A 55 -9.76 -7.41 -18.44
CA SER A 55 -9.79 -8.10 -19.72
C SER A 55 -8.71 -7.51 -20.64
N GLN A 56 -7.45 -7.91 -20.49
CA GLN A 56 -6.44 -7.79 -21.53
C GLN A 56 -5.71 -9.14 -21.58
N PRO A 57 -5.60 -9.80 -22.76
CA PRO A 57 -4.85 -11.03 -22.87
C PRO A 57 -3.36 -10.72 -22.72
N TYR A 58 -2.72 -11.34 -21.73
CA TYR A 58 -1.27 -11.33 -21.63
C TYR A 58 -0.68 -12.10 -22.81
N SER A 59 0.05 -11.40 -23.67
CA SER A 59 0.98 -12.04 -24.61
C SER A 59 2.15 -12.62 -23.81
N ASN A 60 2.15 -13.94 -23.70
CA ASN A 60 3.18 -14.71 -23.02
C ASN A 60 4.36 -14.90 -23.96
N SER A 61 5.49 -14.23 -23.70
CA SER A 61 6.78 -14.58 -24.30
C SER A 61 7.76 -14.91 -23.16
N GLY A 62 7.97 -16.24 -22.94
CA GLY A 62 9.00 -16.71 -21.99
C GLY A 62 8.76 -18.14 -21.51
N SER A 63 9.29 -19.07 -22.22
CA SER A 63 9.63 -20.50 -22.02
C SER A 63 9.45 -21.16 -20.64
N GLY A 64 8.75 -22.29 -20.63
CA GLY A 64 9.16 -23.54 -19.98
C GLY A 64 8.39 -23.94 -18.72
N GLY A 65 7.44 -24.87 -18.88
CA GLY A 65 6.84 -25.63 -17.79
C GLY A 65 5.42 -26.10 -18.15
N ALA A 66 5.32 -27.31 -18.74
CA ALA A 66 4.04 -27.89 -19.12
C ALA A 66 3.21 -28.23 -17.88
N VAL A 67 2.06 -27.56 -17.74
CA VAL A 67 0.93 -28.05 -16.95
C VAL A 67 -0.23 -28.19 -17.93
N GLU A 68 -0.82 -29.35 -17.95
CA GLU A 68 -1.85 -29.74 -18.89
C GLU A 68 -3.01 -28.77 -18.96
N ASN A 69 -3.26 -28.24 -20.15
CA ASN A 69 -4.35 -27.36 -20.49
C ASN A 69 -5.66 -28.14 -20.62
N GLY A 70 -6.55 -27.98 -19.66
CA GLY A 70 -7.96 -28.09 -19.89
C GLY A 70 -8.48 -26.81 -20.56
N THR A 71 -8.61 -26.84 -21.88
CA THR A 71 -9.27 -25.76 -22.65
C THR A 71 -10.77 -25.82 -22.43
N SER A 72 -11.33 -24.87 -21.66
CA SER A 72 -12.69 -24.38 -21.88
C SER A 72 -12.79 -22.96 -21.32
N ASP A 73 -13.09 -21.97 -22.18
CA ASP A 73 -13.57 -20.62 -21.85
C ASP A 73 -14.95 -20.69 -21.18
N GLU A 74 -15.19 -21.62 -20.25
CA GLU A 74 -16.46 -21.74 -19.56
C GLU A 74 -16.59 -20.62 -18.52
N LEU A 75 -17.62 -19.80 -18.71
CA LEU A 75 -18.06 -18.80 -17.75
C LEU A 75 -18.54 -19.49 -16.47
N SER A 76 -17.88 -19.23 -15.36
CA SER A 76 -18.29 -19.71 -14.03
C SER A 76 -19.21 -18.70 -13.36
N GLU A 77 -20.25 -19.20 -12.67
CA GLU A 77 -21.17 -18.36 -11.90
C GLU A 77 -20.51 -17.93 -10.58
N HIS A 78 -20.33 -16.62 -10.40
CA HIS A 78 -19.71 -16.04 -9.22
C HIS A 78 -20.73 -15.50 -8.21
N TYR A 79 -21.86 -15.05 -8.68
CA TYR A 79 -22.94 -14.52 -7.84
C TYR A 79 -24.30 -14.79 -8.49
N ARG A 80 -25.31 -15.06 -7.64
CA ARG A 80 -26.70 -15.26 -8.07
C ARG A 80 -27.63 -14.56 -7.11
N ALA A 81 -28.58 -13.80 -7.65
CA ALA A 81 -29.68 -13.23 -6.90
C ALA A 81 -30.99 -13.42 -7.69
N VAL A 82 -32.06 -13.64 -6.96
CA VAL A 82 -33.41 -13.69 -7.53
C VAL A 82 -34.14 -12.44 -7.06
N ALA A 83 -34.71 -11.68 -7.99
CA ALA A 83 -35.46 -10.49 -7.67
C ALA A 83 -36.80 -10.86 -7.00
N ASP A 84 -37.09 -10.25 -5.85
CA ASP A 84 -38.31 -10.48 -5.09
C ASP A 84 -39.57 -10.20 -5.92
N PRO A 85 -40.70 -10.88 -5.62
CA PRO A 85 -41.98 -10.62 -6.29
C PRO A 85 -42.45 -9.16 -6.20
N GLY A 86 -42.06 -8.43 -5.14
CA GLY A 86 -42.32 -7.01 -4.91
C GLY A 86 -41.26 -6.05 -5.42
N GLN A 87 -40.24 -6.56 -6.13
CA GLN A 87 -39.08 -5.77 -6.57
C GLN A 87 -39.54 -4.64 -7.52
N GLN A 88 -39.19 -3.41 -7.17
CA GLN A 88 -39.37 -2.28 -8.11
C GLN A 88 -38.39 -2.38 -9.27
N LEU A 89 -38.75 -1.84 -10.42
CA LEU A 89 -37.95 -1.83 -11.64
C LEU A 89 -36.66 -1.00 -11.41
N LEU A 90 -35.59 -1.62 -10.88
CA LEU A 90 -34.28 -1.02 -10.70
C LEU A 90 -33.35 -1.39 -11.85
N ARG A 91 -32.42 -0.49 -12.17
CA ARG A 91 -31.30 -0.82 -13.07
C ARG A 91 -30.49 -1.92 -12.42
N VAL A 92 -29.95 -2.85 -13.25
CA VAL A 92 -29.19 -4.01 -12.77
C VAL A 92 -27.95 -3.58 -11.96
N ASP A 93 -27.31 -2.46 -12.31
CA ASP A 93 -26.18 -1.91 -11.55
C ASP A 93 -26.60 -1.44 -10.13
N LYS A 94 -27.80 -0.85 -10.00
CA LYS A 94 -28.35 -0.47 -8.68
C LYS A 94 -28.89 -1.67 -7.89
N PHE A 95 -29.44 -2.66 -8.58
CA PHE A 95 -29.95 -3.88 -7.95
C PHE A 95 -28.78 -4.67 -7.32
N LEU A 96 -27.71 -4.87 -8.07
CA LEU A 96 -26.54 -5.63 -7.58
C LEU A 96 -25.79 -4.91 -6.48
N ILE A 97 -25.60 -3.57 -6.54
CA ILE A 97 -24.90 -2.84 -5.47
C ILE A 97 -25.64 -2.91 -4.13
N ASN A 98 -26.96 -3.00 -4.13
CA ASN A 98 -27.74 -3.16 -2.92
C ASN A 98 -27.62 -4.54 -2.28
N LEU A 99 -27.10 -5.54 -3.01
CA LEU A 99 -26.97 -6.93 -2.57
C LEU A 99 -25.51 -7.40 -2.41
N MET A 100 -24.59 -6.71 -3.05
CA MET A 100 -23.17 -7.05 -3.03
C MET A 100 -22.39 -6.00 -2.25
N HIS A 101 -22.15 -6.27 -0.97
CA HIS A 101 -21.49 -5.31 -0.06
C HIS A 101 -20.01 -5.08 -0.38
N ASP A 102 -19.34 -6.04 -1.07
CA ASP A 102 -17.90 -6.03 -1.32
C ASP A 102 -17.50 -5.48 -2.69
N THR A 103 -18.37 -4.72 -3.36
CA THR A 103 -18.08 -4.23 -4.71
C THR A 103 -18.55 -2.80 -4.94
N SER A 104 -17.86 -2.05 -5.79
CA SER A 104 -18.27 -0.70 -6.15
C SER A 104 -19.21 -0.71 -7.37
N ARG A 105 -20.06 0.32 -7.46
CA ARG A 105 -20.96 0.49 -8.60
C ARG A 105 -20.21 0.54 -9.95
N ASN A 106 -19.04 1.16 -9.99
CA ASN A 106 -18.22 1.23 -11.19
C ASN A 106 -17.74 -0.17 -11.64
N ARG A 107 -17.45 -1.07 -10.71
CA ARG A 107 -17.08 -2.46 -11.01
C ARG A 107 -18.26 -3.24 -11.59
N ILE A 108 -19.46 -3.08 -11.03
CA ILE A 108 -20.67 -3.71 -11.56
C ILE A 108 -20.95 -3.20 -12.97
N GLN A 109 -20.80 -1.90 -13.22
CA GLN A 109 -21.00 -1.32 -14.55
C GLN A 109 -19.97 -1.86 -15.56
N ALA A 110 -18.70 -1.96 -15.17
CA ALA A 110 -17.65 -2.55 -16.01
C ALA A 110 -17.94 -4.03 -16.32
N ALA A 111 -18.40 -4.81 -15.34
CA ALA A 111 -18.83 -6.19 -15.56
C ALA A 111 -20.01 -6.31 -16.52
N ALA A 112 -21.00 -5.41 -16.43
CA ALA A 112 -22.12 -5.38 -17.36
C ALA A 112 -21.69 -5.00 -18.80
N ASP A 113 -20.79 -4.03 -18.92
CA ASP A 113 -20.24 -3.60 -20.21
C ASP A 113 -19.35 -4.69 -20.85
N ALA A 114 -18.69 -5.53 -20.02
CA ALA A 114 -17.93 -6.72 -20.44
C ALA A 114 -18.83 -7.95 -20.72
N GLY A 115 -20.17 -7.83 -20.60
CA GLY A 115 -21.09 -8.95 -20.83
C GLY A 115 -21.10 -10.01 -19.72
N CYS A 116 -20.52 -9.72 -18.55
CA CYS A 116 -20.43 -10.67 -17.43
C CYS A 116 -21.70 -10.71 -16.56
N ILE A 117 -22.64 -9.78 -16.72
CA ILE A 117 -23.91 -9.82 -15.99
C ILE A 117 -24.99 -10.42 -16.87
N HIS A 118 -25.59 -11.52 -16.40
CA HIS A 118 -26.66 -12.21 -17.09
C HIS A 118 -27.96 -12.07 -16.30
N VAL A 119 -29.08 -11.99 -17.03
CA VAL A 119 -30.41 -12.09 -16.45
C VAL A 119 -31.14 -13.21 -17.19
N ASN A 120 -31.67 -14.16 -16.43
CA ASN A 120 -32.30 -15.36 -16.94
C ASN A 120 -31.45 -16.07 -18.03
N GLY A 121 -30.12 -16.16 -17.75
CA GLY A 121 -29.14 -16.81 -18.62
C GLY A 121 -28.70 -16.00 -19.85
N ARG A 122 -29.10 -14.73 -19.99
CA ARG A 122 -28.67 -13.87 -21.11
C ARG A 122 -27.91 -12.65 -20.63
N ALA A 123 -26.78 -12.33 -21.28
CA ALA A 123 -26.00 -11.15 -20.98
C ALA A 123 -26.83 -9.86 -21.18
N VAL A 124 -26.75 -8.95 -20.22
CA VAL A 124 -27.48 -7.69 -20.22
C VAL A 124 -26.55 -6.48 -20.05
N LYS A 125 -26.95 -5.33 -20.60
CA LYS A 125 -26.25 -4.07 -20.41
C LYS A 125 -26.57 -3.45 -19.05
N ARG A 126 -25.70 -2.57 -18.54
CA ARG A 126 -25.83 -1.89 -17.24
C ARG A 126 -27.14 -1.13 -17.02
N ASN A 127 -27.87 -0.79 -18.06
CA ASN A 127 -29.16 -0.09 -17.99
C ASN A 127 -30.39 -1.02 -17.97
N TYR A 128 -30.17 -2.34 -18.01
CA TYR A 128 -31.27 -3.31 -17.88
C TYR A 128 -32.06 -3.05 -16.59
N ARG A 129 -33.36 -3.11 -16.66
CA ARG A 129 -34.26 -2.95 -15.50
C ARG A 129 -34.71 -4.33 -15.02
N VAL A 130 -34.20 -4.71 -13.85
CA VAL A 130 -34.53 -5.98 -13.18
C VAL A 130 -36.03 -5.99 -12.85
N LYS A 131 -36.72 -7.07 -13.22
CA LYS A 131 -38.12 -7.31 -12.99
C LYS A 131 -38.33 -8.31 -11.85
N PRO A 132 -39.49 -8.31 -11.19
CA PRO A 132 -39.84 -9.35 -10.25
C PRO A 132 -39.63 -10.75 -10.82
N GLY A 133 -38.95 -11.61 -10.07
CA GLY A 133 -38.64 -12.99 -10.47
C GLY A 133 -37.43 -13.15 -11.42
N ASP A 134 -36.82 -12.08 -11.88
CA ASP A 134 -35.58 -12.20 -12.67
C ASP A 134 -34.47 -12.86 -11.85
N VAL A 135 -33.77 -13.81 -12.48
CA VAL A 135 -32.56 -14.42 -11.95
C VAL A 135 -31.34 -13.67 -12.50
N VAL A 136 -30.68 -12.90 -11.67
CA VAL A 136 -29.51 -12.12 -12.03
C VAL A 136 -28.25 -12.88 -11.61
N THR A 137 -27.33 -13.12 -12.55
CA THR A 137 -26.07 -13.83 -12.30
C THR A 137 -24.87 -13.01 -12.78
N LEU A 138 -23.77 -13.09 -12.02
CA LEU A 138 -22.47 -12.60 -12.43
C LEU A 138 -21.63 -13.80 -12.90
N MET A 139 -21.25 -13.78 -14.17
CA MET A 139 -20.48 -14.84 -14.82
C MET A 139 -19.07 -14.35 -15.14
N LEU A 140 -18.04 -15.07 -14.72
CA LEU A 140 -16.65 -14.72 -15.01
C LEU A 140 -15.93 -15.92 -15.65
N THR A 141 -14.95 -15.66 -16.50
CA THR A 141 -14.13 -16.68 -17.16
C THR A 141 -13.17 -17.43 -16.22
N ARG A 142 -13.13 -17.06 -14.95
CA ARG A 142 -12.32 -17.73 -13.94
C ARG A 142 -13.23 -18.46 -12.96
N PRO A 143 -12.85 -19.65 -12.47
CA PRO A 143 -13.60 -20.33 -11.42
C PRO A 143 -13.72 -19.39 -10.19
N ARG A 144 -14.82 -19.53 -9.44
CA ARG A 144 -15.02 -18.80 -8.19
C ARG A 144 -13.84 -19.09 -7.29
N PHE A 145 -13.03 -18.04 -7.02
CA PHE A 145 -11.94 -18.17 -6.08
C PHE A 145 -12.54 -18.28 -4.66
N ASP A 146 -12.20 -19.35 -3.97
CA ASP A 146 -12.48 -19.49 -2.57
C ASP A 146 -11.64 -18.42 -1.84
N SER A 147 -12.30 -17.33 -1.44
CA SER A 147 -11.65 -16.21 -0.73
C SER A 147 -11.41 -16.53 0.75
N SER A 148 -11.76 -17.73 1.21
CA SER A 148 -11.46 -18.14 2.58
C SER A 148 -9.95 -18.20 2.79
N ILE A 149 -9.48 -17.57 3.85
CA ILE A 149 -8.09 -17.62 4.24
C ILE A 149 -7.83 -18.98 4.89
N LYS A 150 -7.06 -19.83 4.19
CA LYS A 150 -6.63 -21.13 4.75
C LYS A 150 -5.36 -20.91 5.57
N GLY A 151 -5.37 -21.38 6.80
CA GLY A 151 -4.19 -21.37 7.66
C GLY A 151 -3.08 -22.27 7.08
N GLU A 152 -1.86 -21.77 7.02
CA GLU A 152 -0.68 -22.48 6.57
C GLU A 152 0.41 -22.40 7.64
N ASP A 153 1.07 -23.53 7.94
CA ASP A 153 2.15 -23.62 8.93
C ASP A 153 3.44 -22.95 8.38
N ILE A 154 3.43 -21.63 8.40
CA ILE A 154 4.55 -20.80 7.96
C ILE A 154 5.13 -20.12 9.20
N PRO A 155 6.45 -20.24 9.48
CA PRO A 155 7.08 -19.62 10.62
C PRO A 155 6.90 -18.09 10.62
N LEU A 156 6.50 -17.52 11.77
CA LEU A 156 6.40 -16.09 12.01
C LEU A 156 7.49 -15.64 12.99
N GLU A 157 8.17 -14.55 12.69
CA GLU A 157 9.04 -13.87 13.64
C GLU A 157 8.19 -12.89 14.45
N ILE A 158 7.66 -13.36 15.59
CA ILE A 158 6.81 -12.57 16.49
C ILE A 158 7.73 -11.82 17.46
N VAL A 159 7.69 -10.48 17.41
CA VAL A 159 8.47 -9.59 18.27
C VAL A 159 7.77 -9.37 19.62
N TYR A 160 6.44 -9.37 19.59
CA TYR A 160 5.59 -9.22 20.78
C TYR A 160 4.24 -9.89 20.53
N GLU A 161 3.66 -10.46 21.55
CA GLU A 161 2.30 -11.01 21.51
C GLU A 161 1.67 -10.98 22.90
N ASP A 162 0.40 -10.62 22.97
CA ASP A 162 -0.47 -10.73 24.13
C ASP A 162 -1.89 -11.21 23.72
N ASP A 163 -2.88 -11.02 24.58
CA ASP A 163 -4.26 -11.45 24.29
C ASP A 163 -4.95 -10.54 23.26
N GLN A 164 -4.47 -9.33 23.02
CA GLN A 164 -5.10 -8.31 22.17
C GLN A 164 -4.48 -8.19 20.78
N LEU A 165 -3.17 -8.34 20.70
CA LEU A 165 -2.42 -8.07 19.46
C LEU A 165 -1.13 -8.89 19.38
N MET A 166 -0.56 -8.92 18.17
CA MET A 166 0.82 -9.36 17.95
C MET A 166 1.56 -8.37 17.06
N VAL A 167 2.87 -8.25 17.26
CA VAL A 167 3.79 -7.49 16.40
C VAL A 167 4.72 -8.46 15.71
N ILE A 168 4.76 -8.43 14.39
CA ILE A 168 5.48 -9.38 13.56
C ILE A 168 6.59 -8.62 12.81
N ASN A 169 7.79 -9.20 12.75
CA ASN A 169 8.86 -8.78 11.84
C ASN A 169 8.73 -9.56 10.53
N LYS A 170 8.01 -9.00 9.55
CA LYS A 170 7.76 -9.67 8.26
C LYS A 170 9.06 -9.79 7.45
N PRO A 171 9.43 -10.97 6.95
CA PRO A 171 10.53 -11.10 6.00
C PRO A 171 10.19 -10.43 4.66
N ALA A 172 11.23 -10.04 3.91
CA ALA A 172 11.05 -9.66 2.51
C ALA A 172 10.64 -10.87 1.65
N GLY A 173 9.95 -10.62 0.55
CA GLY A 173 9.44 -11.66 -0.36
C GLY A 173 8.08 -12.23 0.04
N MET A 174 7.63 -12.04 1.28
CA MET A 174 6.31 -12.49 1.75
C MET A 174 5.25 -11.42 1.47
N VAL A 175 4.21 -11.81 0.73
CA VAL A 175 3.01 -10.98 0.51
C VAL A 175 2.19 -10.94 1.80
N VAL A 176 1.59 -9.80 2.12
CA VAL A 176 0.78 -9.66 3.34
C VAL A 176 -0.57 -10.37 3.18
N HIS A 177 -1.31 -10.11 2.10
CA HIS A 177 -2.65 -10.65 1.85
C HIS A 177 -2.73 -11.31 0.47
N PRO A 178 -3.46 -12.43 0.29
CA PRO A 178 -3.64 -13.06 -1.00
C PRO A 178 -4.09 -12.07 -2.08
N GLY A 179 -3.53 -12.21 -3.26
CA GLY A 179 -3.83 -11.35 -4.40
C GLY A 179 -3.42 -12.01 -5.70
N CYS A 180 -3.53 -11.29 -6.82
CA CYS A 180 -3.24 -11.83 -8.14
C CYS A 180 -1.82 -12.44 -8.21
N GLY A 181 -1.74 -13.75 -8.47
CA GLY A 181 -0.48 -14.50 -8.54
C GLY A 181 0.12 -14.94 -7.20
N ASN A 182 -0.50 -14.61 -6.05
CA ASN A 182 -0.06 -15.01 -4.71
C ASN A 182 -1.29 -15.38 -3.87
N TYR A 183 -1.85 -16.55 -4.10
CA TYR A 183 -3.10 -17.00 -3.47
C TYR A 183 -2.89 -17.76 -2.16
N SER A 184 -1.66 -18.16 -1.87
CA SER A 184 -1.21 -18.92 -0.70
C SER A 184 0.19 -18.46 -0.31
N GLY A 185 0.71 -18.95 0.82
CA GLY A 185 2.04 -18.58 1.30
C GLY A 185 2.14 -17.12 1.77
N THR A 186 1.02 -16.49 2.13
CA THR A 186 0.99 -15.08 2.53
C THR A 186 1.04 -14.94 4.05
N LEU A 187 1.28 -13.73 4.53
CA LEU A 187 1.33 -13.45 5.96
C LEU A 187 0.00 -13.80 6.64
N VAL A 188 -1.15 -13.49 6.01
CA VAL A 188 -2.46 -13.85 6.61
C VAL A 188 -2.69 -15.35 6.67
N ASN A 189 -2.14 -16.18 5.75
CA ASN A 189 -2.19 -17.63 5.87
C ASN A 189 -1.42 -18.12 7.10
N ALA A 190 -0.24 -17.54 7.36
CA ALA A 190 0.56 -17.84 8.55
C ALA A 190 -0.14 -17.40 9.84
N ILE A 191 -0.74 -16.20 9.85
CA ILE A 191 -1.48 -15.66 10.99
C ILE A 191 -2.72 -16.53 11.27
N ALA A 192 -3.48 -16.90 10.25
CA ALA A 192 -4.65 -17.78 10.39
C ALA A 192 -4.28 -19.14 11.00
N TRP A 193 -3.12 -19.69 10.63
CA TRP A 193 -2.60 -20.91 11.26
C TRP A 193 -2.21 -20.69 12.72
N HIS A 194 -1.51 -19.59 13.01
CA HIS A 194 -1.06 -19.25 14.36
C HIS A 194 -2.26 -19.05 15.31
N LEU A 195 -3.30 -18.36 14.84
CA LEU A 195 -4.49 -18.02 15.63
C LEU A 195 -5.60 -19.09 15.62
N ARG A 196 -5.45 -20.22 14.93
CA ARG A 196 -6.52 -21.23 14.74
C ARG A 196 -7.15 -21.74 16.03
N ASP A 197 -6.40 -21.76 17.11
CA ASP A 197 -6.84 -22.23 18.44
C ASP A 197 -7.23 -21.06 19.37
N ASN A 198 -7.17 -19.80 18.90
CA ASN A 198 -7.60 -18.65 19.68
C ASN A 198 -9.13 -18.54 19.64
N PRO A 199 -9.83 -18.49 20.81
CA PRO A 199 -11.29 -18.42 20.87
C PRO A 199 -11.87 -17.14 20.24
N ASP A 200 -11.11 -16.05 20.18
CA ASP A 200 -11.52 -14.76 19.60
C ASP A 200 -11.22 -14.66 18.10
N TYR A 201 -10.58 -15.69 17.52
CA TYR A 201 -10.29 -15.72 16.09
C TYR A 201 -11.54 -16.02 15.27
N ASP A 202 -11.93 -15.08 14.39
CA ASP A 202 -12.99 -15.32 13.40
C ASP A 202 -12.40 -15.85 12.09
N PRO A 203 -12.62 -17.13 11.73
CA PRO A 203 -12.15 -17.68 10.46
C PRO A 203 -12.83 -17.07 9.24
N ASN A 204 -13.91 -16.31 9.41
CA ASN A 204 -14.60 -15.61 8.33
C ASN A 204 -14.10 -14.16 8.16
N ASP A 205 -13.25 -13.64 9.07
CA ASP A 205 -12.62 -12.34 8.87
C ASP A 205 -11.60 -12.42 7.72
N PRO A 206 -11.88 -11.82 6.55
CA PRO A 206 -10.98 -11.89 5.41
C PRO A 206 -9.65 -11.17 5.66
N THR A 207 -9.57 -10.34 6.69
CA THR A 207 -8.37 -9.58 7.03
C THR A 207 -7.50 -10.29 8.05
N VAL A 208 -8.05 -11.26 8.78
CA VAL A 208 -7.34 -12.02 9.83
C VAL A 208 -6.66 -11.09 10.83
N GLY A 209 -7.37 -10.02 11.24
CA GLY A 209 -6.86 -9.04 12.21
C GLY A 209 -5.85 -8.01 11.67
N LEU A 210 -5.54 -8.00 10.38
CA LEU A 210 -4.68 -6.96 9.78
C LEU A 210 -5.32 -5.58 9.91
N VAL A 211 -4.51 -4.59 10.27
CA VAL A 211 -4.89 -3.17 10.37
C VAL A 211 -4.05 -2.28 9.47
N HIS A 212 -2.99 -2.80 8.89
CA HIS A 212 -2.16 -2.16 7.86
C HIS A 212 -1.31 -3.18 7.10
N ARG A 213 -0.57 -2.70 6.10
CA ARG A 213 0.28 -3.56 5.28
C ARG A 213 1.59 -2.87 4.90
N ILE A 214 2.58 -3.67 4.52
CA ILE A 214 3.80 -3.26 3.82
C ILE A 214 3.94 -4.07 2.53
N ASP A 215 4.76 -3.61 1.58
CA ASP A 215 4.93 -4.27 0.29
C ASP A 215 5.56 -5.67 0.44
N LYS A 216 5.36 -6.53 -0.57
CA LYS A 216 5.91 -7.90 -0.63
C LYS A 216 7.38 -7.94 -0.23
N ASP A 217 8.19 -7.13 -0.90
CA ASP A 217 9.64 -7.14 -0.75
C ASP A 217 10.17 -6.12 0.28
N THR A 218 9.26 -5.43 0.99
CA THR A 218 9.60 -4.65 2.17
C THR A 218 9.60 -5.55 3.40
N SER A 219 10.68 -5.53 4.16
CA SER A 219 10.82 -6.23 5.45
C SER A 219 10.44 -5.33 6.62
N GLY A 220 10.17 -5.91 7.80
CA GLY A 220 10.02 -5.19 9.05
C GLY A 220 8.65 -5.27 9.68
N LEU A 221 8.37 -4.35 10.59
CA LEU A 221 7.29 -4.46 11.57
C LEU A 221 5.90 -4.24 11.00
N LEU A 222 4.99 -5.13 11.42
CA LEU A 222 3.54 -4.98 11.31
C LEU A 222 2.88 -5.31 12.66
N VAL A 223 1.74 -4.66 12.94
CA VAL A 223 0.85 -5.04 14.05
C VAL A 223 -0.40 -5.71 13.51
N VAL A 224 -0.84 -6.75 14.22
CA VAL A 224 -2.04 -7.54 13.91
C VAL A 224 -2.89 -7.59 15.17
N ALA A 225 -4.18 -7.34 15.04
CA ALA A 225 -5.14 -7.48 16.13
C ALA A 225 -5.54 -8.95 16.29
N LYS A 226 -5.76 -9.39 17.53
CA LYS A 226 -6.26 -10.75 17.86
C LYS A 226 -7.73 -10.75 18.24
N THR A 227 -8.29 -9.57 18.55
CA THR A 227 -9.71 -9.39 18.90
C THR A 227 -10.36 -8.32 18.03
N PRO A 228 -11.69 -8.34 17.81
CA PRO A 228 -12.41 -7.31 17.05
C PRO A 228 -12.27 -5.91 17.66
N GLU A 229 -12.25 -5.80 18.99
CA GLU A 229 -12.10 -4.54 19.73
C GLU A 229 -10.71 -3.95 19.49
N ALA A 230 -9.67 -4.77 19.60
CA ALA A 230 -8.30 -4.37 19.32
C ALA A 230 -8.14 -3.91 17.86
N LYS A 231 -8.78 -4.63 16.91
CA LYS A 231 -8.79 -4.27 15.50
C LYS A 231 -9.39 -2.88 15.30
N THR A 232 -10.59 -2.64 15.83
CA THR A 232 -11.28 -1.34 15.73
C THR A 232 -10.43 -0.21 16.30
N HIS A 233 -9.83 -0.43 17.48
CA HIS A 233 -8.99 0.58 18.14
C HIS A 233 -7.70 0.88 17.37
N LEU A 234 -7.03 -0.15 16.85
CA LEU A 234 -5.81 0.02 16.04
C LEU A 234 -6.13 0.68 14.70
N CYS A 235 -7.18 0.25 13.98
CA CYS A 235 -7.64 0.91 12.76
C CYS A 235 -7.89 2.41 12.98
N ALA A 236 -8.56 2.78 14.08
CA ALA A 236 -8.78 4.17 14.42
C ALA A 236 -7.48 4.97 14.62
N GLN A 237 -6.40 4.36 15.16
CA GLN A 237 -5.09 5.01 15.29
C GLN A 237 -4.42 5.22 13.93
N PHE A 238 -4.50 4.23 13.03
CA PHE A 238 -3.98 4.39 11.65
C PHE A 238 -4.75 5.47 10.88
N PHE A 239 -6.08 5.49 11.01
CA PHE A 239 -6.93 6.51 10.40
C PHE A 239 -6.61 7.92 10.91
N LYS A 240 -6.51 8.09 12.24
CA LYS A 240 -6.16 9.36 12.89
C LYS A 240 -4.68 9.73 12.74
N LYS A 241 -3.85 8.86 12.10
CA LYS A 241 -2.41 9.06 11.87
C LYS A 241 -1.62 9.26 13.18
N THR A 242 -2.04 8.61 14.27
CA THR A 242 -1.36 8.69 15.57
C THR A 242 -0.28 7.61 15.72
N THR A 243 -0.22 6.64 14.83
CA THR A 243 0.84 5.62 14.80
C THR A 243 2.18 6.21 14.35
N ARG A 244 3.26 5.81 15.01
CA ARG A 244 4.63 6.22 14.68
C ARG A 244 5.28 5.13 13.83
N ARG A 245 5.63 5.45 12.58
CA ARG A 245 6.22 4.50 11.63
C ARG A 245 7.46 5.09 11.02
N ARG A 246 8.61 4.44 11.21
CA ARG A 246 9.87 4.83 10.60
C ARG A 246 10.41 3.70 9.74
N TYR A 247 10.87 4.07 8.57
CA TYR A 247 11.45 3.16 7.60
C TYR A 247 12.89 3.58 7.32
N ASN A 248 13.77 2.61 7.11
CA ASN A 248 15.08 2.89 6.56
C ASN A 248 15.09 2.50 5.07
N ALA A 249 15.62 3.38 4.23
CA ALA A 249 15.73 3.17 2.81
C ALA A 249 17.12 3.56 2.31
N LEU A 250 17.72 2.72 1.45
CA LEU A 250 18.88 3.13 0.66
C LEU A 250 18.37 3.66 -0.68
N VAL A 251 18.71 4.90 -1.02
CA VAL A 251 18.25 5.56 -2.24
C VAL A 251 19.41 5.94 -3.13
N TRP A 252 19.18 5.99 -4.42
CA TRP A 252 20.15 6.46 -5.40
C TRP A 252 20.39 7.97 -5.28
N GLY A 253 21.64 8.36 -5.51
CA GLY A 253 22.07 9.75 -5.51
C GLY A 253 22.47 10.27 -4.13
N ASN A 254 23.05 11.45 -4.10
CA ASN A 254 23.44 12.16 -2.90
C ASN A 254 22.36 13.19 -2.55
N CYS A 255 21.50 12.87 -1.59
CA CYS A 255 20.48 13.81 -1.10
C CYS A 255 21.17 15.07 -0.55
N GLN A 256 20.95 16.23 -1.20
CA GLN A 256 21.62 17.47 -0.83
C GLN A 256 21.13 17.99 0.53
N ALA A 257 19.82 17.98 0.75
CA ALA A 257 19.21 18.40 2.01
C ALA A 257 19.32 17.30 3.07
N GLU A 258 19.65 17.70 4.31
CA GLU A 258 19.68 16.78 5.46
C GLU A 258 18.28 16.22 5.80
N ARG A 259 17.25 16.99 5.50
CA ARG A 259 15.84 16.64 5.75
C ARG A 259 14.98 17.18 4.63
N GLY A 260 13.90 16.50 4.36
CA GLY A 260 12.91 16.97 3.41
C GLY A 260 11.51 16.45 3.71
N ARG A 261 10.52 17.15 3.18
CA ARG A 261 9.11 16.77 3.18
C ARG A 261 8.66 16.62 1.74
N ILE A 262 8.13 15.47 1.40
CA ILE A 262 7.61 15.15 0.07
C ILE A 262 6.10 15.05 0.21
N GLU A 263 5.40 15.87 -0.56
CA GLU A 263 3.94 15.94 -0.55
C GLU A 263 3.41 15.82 -1.97
N GLY A 264 2.30 15.11 -2.13
CA GLY A 264 1.59 14.97 -3.38
C GLY A 264 0.50 13.91 -3.28
N ASN A 265 -0.41 13.89 -4.24
CA ASN A 265 -1.44 12.86 -4.31
C ASN A 265 -0.87 11.61 -4.97
N ILE A 266 -1.08 10.43 -4.38
CA ILE A 266 -0.64 9.16 -4.96
C ILE A 266 -1.82 8.46 -5.63
N ALA A 267 -1.64 8.08 -6.90
CA ALA A 267 -2.58 7.27 -7.68
C ALA A 267 -1.83 6.30 -8.59
N ARG A 268 -2.55 5.38 -9.24
CA ARG A 268 -1.99 4.48 -10.25
C ARG A 268 -1.36 5.28 -11.39
N HIS A 269 -0.15 4.89 -11.81
CA HIS A 269 0.53 5.54 -12.91
C HIS A 269 -0.27 5.37 -14.23
N PRO A 270 -0.50 6.43 -15.02
CA PRO A 270 -1.43 6.39 -16.15
C PRO A 270 -1.04 5.42 -17.26
N LYS A 271 0.27 5.16 -17.44
CA LYS A 271 0.78 4.26 -18.47
C LYS A 271 1.21 2.89 -17.94
N ASP A 272 1.72 2.83 -16.72
CA ASP A 272 2.15 1.58 -16.07
C ASP A 272 1.36 1.36 -14.79
N ARG A 273 0.27 0.62 -14.90
CA ARG A 273 -0.65 0.36 -13.77
C ARG A 273 -0.03 -0.42 -12.61
N LEU A 274 1.14 -0.99 -12.77
CA LEU A 274 1.88 -1.65 -11.70
C LEU A 274 2.66 -0.68 -10.82
N GLN A 275 2.84 0.58 -11.27
CA GLN A 275 3.45 1.66 -10.50
C GLN A 275 2.39 2.60 -9.92
N MET A 276 2.78 3.30 -8.85
CA MET A 276 2.10 4.49 -8.36
C MET A 276 2.84 5.73 -8.86
N ALA A 277 2.11 6.81 -9.10
CA ALA A 277 2.64 8.10 -9.50
C ALA A 277 2.23 9.17 -8.49
N VAL A 278 3.07 10.20 -8.39
CA VAL A 278 2.81 11.38 -7.55
C VAL A 278 2.24 12.48 -8.43
N PHE A 279 1.10 12.99 -8.03
CA PHE A 279 0.40 14.13 -8.66
C PHE A 279 0.49 15.34 -7.73
N PRO A 280 0.33 16.58 -8.26
CA PRO A 280 0.29 17.77 -7.42
C PRO A 280 -0.75 17.68 -6.29
N PRO A 281 -0.50 18.27 -5.10
CA PRO A 281 -1.43 18.20 -3.98
C PRO A 281 -2.83 18.74 -4.28
N GLU A 282 -2.93 19.73 -5.18
CA GLU A 282 -4.18 20.34 -5.65
C GLU A 282 -4.91 19.52 -6.73
N SER A 283 -4.33 18.41 -7.17
CA SER A 283 -4.94 17.54 -8.20
C SER A 283 -6.15 16.80 -7.62
N GLU A 284 -7.19 16.63 -8.44
CA GLU A 284 -8.32 15.74 -8.14
C GLU A 284 -7.95 14.24 -8.30
N VAL A 285 -6.75 13.96 -8.84
CA VAL A 285 -6.28 12.60 -9.08
C VAL A 285 -5.47 12.12 -7.88
N GLY A 286 -5.84 10.96 -7.33
CA GLY A 286 -5.11 10.30 -6.25
C GLY A 286 -5.55 10.73 -4.86
N LYS A 287 -4.85 10.16 -3.86
CA LYS A 287 -5.09 10.43 -2.44
C LYS A 287 -3.90 11.17 -1.83
N PRO A 288 -4.12 12.16 -0.96
CA PRO A 288 -3.03 12.91 -0.32
C PRO A 288 -2.04 12.00 0.40
N ALA A 289 -0.76 12.28 0.19
CA ALA A 289 0.33 11.53 0.79
C ALA A 289 1.46 12.47 1.22
N VAL A 290 2.04 12.21 2.40
CA VAL A 290 3.16 12.97 2.96
C VAL A 290 4.19 12.02 3.54
N THR A 291 5.44 12.20 3.10
CA THR A 291 6.62 11.49 3.61
C THR A 291 7.67 12.50 4.03
N HIS A 292 8.15 12.40 5.26
CA HIS A 292 9.34 13.11 5.72
C HIS A 292 10.54 12.19 5.57
N TYR A 293 11.69 12.73 5.13
CA TYR A 293 12.94 11.98 5.17
C TYR A 293 14.02 12.76 5.93
N THR A 294 14.92 12.01 6.54
CA THR A 294 16.13 12.52 7.17
C THR A 294 17.31 11.68 6.67
N VAL A 295 18.38 12.33 6.24
CA VAL A 295 19.61 11.66 5.84
C VAL A 295 20.29 11.07 7.09
N MET A 296 20.58 9.79 7.05
CA MET A 296 21.31 9.07 8.09
C MET A 296 22.81 8.97 7.74
N GLU A 297 23.12 8.60 6.49
CA GLU A 297 24.49 8.41 6.03
C GLU A 297 24.58 8.59 4.50
N ARG A 298 25.68 9.22 4.02
CA ARG A 298 25.94 9.43 2.58
C ARG A 298 27.11 8.59 2.11
N PHE A 299 26.92 7.90 0.98
CA PHE A 299 27.96 7.07 0.37
C PHE A 299 28.40 7.62 -1.01
N GLY A 300 28.22 8.91 -1.25
CA GLY A 300 28.57 9.58 -2.49
C GLY A 300 27.57 9.33 -3.63
N TYR A 301 27.31 8.08 -3.96
CA TYR A 301 26.40 7.69 -5.05
C TYR A 301 25.04 7.17 -4.59
N VAL A 302 24.92 6.83 -3.34
CA VAL A 302 23.68 6.46 -2.67
C VAL A 302 23.62 7.10 -1.28
N THR A 303 22.41 7.22 -0.75
CA THR A 303 22.15 7.80 0.57
C THR A 303 21.26 6.88 1.38
N LEU A 304 21.62 6.61 2.61
CA LEU A 304 20.75 5.97 3.59
C LEU A 304 19.86 7.05 4.23
N VAL A 305 18.56 6.87 4.15
CA VAL A 305 17.58 7.80 4.72
C VAL A 305 16.63 7.09 5.68
N GLU A 306 16.22 7.81 6.73
CA GLU A 306 15.05 7.47 7.52
C GLU A 306 13.84 8.17 6.92
N CYS A 307 12.75 7.43 6.69
CA CYS A 307 11.48 7.95 6.21
C CYS A 307 10.41 7.82 7.31
N VAL A 308 9.70 8.93 7.59
CA VAL A 308 8.56 8.99 8.51
C VAL A 308 7.29 9.29 7.73
N LEU A 309 6.25 8.50 7.95
CA LEU A 309 5.00 8.58 7.19
C LEU A 309 3.88 9.25 7.97
N GLU A 310 3.26 10.31 7.41
CA GLU A 310 1.96 10.81 7.87
C GLU A 310 0.81 9.99 7.31
N THR A 311 0.99 9.39 6.14
CA THR A 311 0.01 8.58 5.41
C THR A 311 0.62 7.23 5.05
N GLY A 312 -0.21 6.25 4.66
CA GLY A 312 0.25 4.91 4.26
C GLY A 312 -0.34 4.48 2.92
N ARG A 313 -0.03 5.19 1.83
CA ARG A 313 -0.49 4.83 0.49
C ARG A 313 0.38 3.74 -0.13
N THR A 314 -0.19 2.94 -1.01
CA THR A 314 0.53 1.88 -1.76
C THR A 314 1.81 2.43 -2.37
N HIS A 315 2.94 1.75 -2.16
CA HIS A 315 4.27 2.13 -2.64
C HIS A 315 4.69 3.58 -2.29
N GLN A 316 4.15 4.20 -1.26
CA GLN A 316 4.30 5.64 -1.00
C GLN A 316 5.76 6.10 -0.96
N ILE A 317 6.61 5.48 -0.13
CA ILE A 317 8.04 5.85 -0.03
C ILE A 317 8.72 5.69 -1.39
N ARG A 318 8.45 4.60 -2.09
CA ARG A 318 9.04 4.27 -3.39
C ARG A 318 8.68 5.32 -4.45
N ALA A 319 7.39 5.67 -4.56
CA ALA A 319 6.91 6.69 -5.48
C ALA A 319 7.43 8.09 -5.12
N HIS A 320 7.41 8.47 -3.85
CA HIS A 320 7.88 9.77 -3.36
C HIS A 320 9.38 9.95 -3.59
N MET A 321 10.21 8.97 -3.24
CA MET A 321 11.65 9.07 -3.44
C MET A 321 12.01 9.10 -4.93
N LYS A 322 11.34 8.31 -5.78
CA LYS A 322 11.48 8.43 -7.24
C LYS A 322 11.07 9.82 -7.73
N HIS A 323 9.97 10.38 -7.23
CA HIS A 323 9.46 11.69 -7.64
C HIS A 323 10.49 12.82 -7.42
N ILE A 324 11.24 12.77 -6.32
CA ILE A 324 12.31 13.73 -6.04
C ILE A 324 13.67 13.34 -6.67
N GLY A 325 13.71 12.34 -7.56
CA GLY A 325 14.90 11.94 -8.28
C GLY A 325 15.82 10.96 -7.53
N HIS A 326 15.39 10.39 -6.43
CA HIS A 326 16.16 9.46 -5.58
C HIS A 326 15.45 8.10 -5.45
N PRO A 327 15.21 7.31 -6.54
CA PRO A 327 14.56 6.01 -6.41
C PRO A 327 15.32 5.09 -5.47
N LEU A 328 14.61 4.15 -4.83
CA LEU A 328 15.23 3.20 -3.92
C LEU A 328 16.21 2.29 -4.66
N PHE A 329 17.32 1.98 -4.03
CA PHE A 329 18.32 1.06 -4.57
C PHE A 329 17.70 -0.33 -4.80
N ALA A 330 17.99 -0.93 -5.97
CA ALA A 330 17.49 -2.21 -6.43
C ALA A 330 15.95 -2.31 -6.55
N ASP A 331 15.23 -1.19 -6.62
CA ASP A 331 13.79 -1.17 -6.88
C ASP A 331 13.50 -1.30 -8.38
N GLU A 332 13.32 -2.54 -8.86
CA GLU A 332 13.06 -2.84 -10.28
C GLU A 332 11.86 -2.06 -10.81
N ARG A 333 10.77 -2.01 -10.03
CA ARG A 333 9.52 -1.37 -10.46
C ARG A 333 9.63 0.13 -10.62
N TYR A 334 10.49 0.78 -9.85
CA TYR A 334 10.69 2.23 -9.88
C TYR A 334 12.01 2.65 -10.54
N GLY A 335 12.73 1.70 -11.18
CA GLY A 335 13.94 1.96 -11.97
C GLY A 335 15.20 2.12 -11.12
N GLY A 336 15.18 1.68 -9.88
CA GLY A 336 16.34 1.67 -8.99
C GLY A 336 17.27 0.46 -9.18
N ASP A 337 16.90 -0.49 -10.02
CA ASP A 337 17.69 -1.65 -10.45
C ASP A 337 18.73 -1.29 -11.52
N GLN A 338 18.74 -0.03 -11.98
CA GLN A 338 19.72 0.51 -12.91
C GLN A 338 20.82 1.29 -12.19
N ILE A 339 22.01 1.38 -12.81
CA ILE A 339 23.11 2.23 -12.29
C ILE A 339 22.81 3.68 -12.68
N LEU A 340 22.26 4.44 -11.74
CA LEU A 340 21.81 5.80 -11.99
C LEU A 340 22.90 6.85 -11.76
N TRP A 341 23.80 6.63 -10.80
CA TRP A 341 24.91 7.51 -10.44
C TRP A 341 26.21 6.74 -10.29
N GLY A 342 27.32 7.44 -10.48
CA GLY A 342 28.67 6.94 -10.22
C GLY A 342 29.57 6.87 -11.43
N ALA A 343 30.76 6.30 -11.25
CA ALA A 343 31.78 6.21 -12.27
C ALA A 343 31.42 5.18 -13.36
N ARG A 344 31.64 5.52 -14.62
CA ARG A 344 31.44 4.60 -15.76
C ARG A 344 32.65 3.66 -15.93
N SER A 345 33.05 2.96 -14.86
CA SER A 345 34.14 1.98 -14.90
C SER A 345 33.59 0.55 -14.72
N SER A 346 34.31 -0.43 -15.28
CA SER A 346 33.96 -1.85 -15.13
C SER A 346 33.93 -2.28 -13.66
N ASN A 347 34.88 -1.79 -12.87
CA ASN A 347 34.99 -2.10 -11.43
C ASN A 347 33.80 -1.55 -10.65
N TYR A 348 33.35 -0.31 -10.92
CA TYR A 348 32.17 0.26 -10.28
C TYR A 348 30.90 -0.47 -10.71
N THR A 349 30.76 -0.77 -12.00
CA THR A 349 29.64 -1.56 -12.50
C THR A 349 29.55 -2.93 -11.85
N ALA A 350 30.68 -3.63 -11.70
CA ALA A 350 30.75 -4.92 -11.03
C ALA A 350 30.41 -4.80 -9.53
N PHE A 351 30.91 -3.76 -8.85
CA PHE A 351 30.57 -3.47 -7.45
C PHE A 351 29.07 -3.26 -7.26
N VAL A 352 28.44 -2.39 -8.07
CA VAL A 352 27.00 -2.11 -7.94
C VAL A 352 26.16 -3.36 -8.22
N ARG A 353 26.49 -4.13 -9.26
CA ARG A 353 25.81 -5.40 -9.54
C ARG A 353 25.92 -6.38 -8.39
N ASN A 354 27.08 -6.46 -7.78
CA ASN A 354 27.29 -7.25 -6.55
C ASN A 354 26.43 -6.78 -5.38
N CYS A 355 26.29 -5.46 -5.20
CA CYS A 355 25.39 -4.89 -4.19
C CYS A 355 23.92 -5.27 -4.47
N MET A 356 23.47 -5.18 -5.73
CA MET A 356 22.12 -5.59 -6.14
C MET A 356 21.89 -7.09 -5.95
N SER A 357 22.90 -7.93 -6.16
CA SER A 357 22.79 -9.37 -5.90
C SER A 357 22.69 -9.71 -4.40
N VAL A 358 23.24 -8.88 -3.52
CA VAL A 358 23.15 -9.04 -2.06
C VAL A 358 21.77 -8.65 -1.54
N CYS A 359 21.18 -7.58 -2.07
CA CYS A 359 19.82 -7.13 -1.76
C CYS A 359 19.02 -6.98 -3.07
N PRO A 360 18.49 -8.10 -3.62
CA PRO A 360 17.84 -8.11 -4.95
C PRO A 360 16.38 -7.63 -4.89
N ARG A 361 16.12 -6.58 -4.14
CA ARG A 361 14.80 -5.99 -3.89
C ARG A 361 14.94 -4.52 -3.54
N GLN A 362 13.82 -3.77 -3.57
CA GLN A 362 13.85 -2.42 -3.01
C GLN A 362 14.49 -2.42 -1.62
N ALA A 363 15.56 -1.66 -1.45
CA ALA A 363 16.26 -1.52 -0.18
C ALA A 363 15.41 -0.68 0.79
N LEU A 364 14.37 -1.31 1.37
CA LEU A 364 13.38 -0.69 2.26
C LEU A 364 13.08 -1.64 3.43
N HIS A 365 13.05 -1.08 4.63
CA HIS A 365 12.78 -1.80 5.86
C HIS A 365 11.93 -0.95 6.82
N ALA A 366 10.81 -1.51 7.29
CA ALA A 366 9.95 -0.92 8.31
C ALA A 366 10.61 -1.10 9.68
N ARG A 367 11.45 -0.11 10.06
CA ARG A 367 12.39 -0.18 11.19
C ARG A 367 11.70 -0.08 12.53
N THR A 368 10.79 0.88 12.71
CA THR A 368 10.09 1.09 13.97
C THR A 368 8.60 1.21 13.77
N LEU A 369 7.86 0.74 14.78
CA LEU A 369 6.41 0.84 14.84
C LEU A 369 6.00 1.20 16.27
N GLY A 370 5.28 2.31 16.43
CA GLY A 370 4.73 2.75 17.71
C GLY A 370 3.24 3.06 17.61
N PHE A 371 2.52 2.65 18.64
CA PHE A 371 1.07 2.84 18.77
C PHE A 371 0.66 2.76 20.24
N ARG A 372 -0.61 3.08 20.53
CA ARG A 372 -1.20 2.85 21.86
C ARG A 372 -1.81 1.47 21.94
N HIS A 373 -1.50 0.75 23.01
CA HIS A 373 -2.11 -0.55 23.27
C HIS A 373 -3.64 -0.44 23.38
N PRO A 374 -4.41 -1.28 22.64
CA PRO A 374 -5.88 -1.11 22.55
C PRO A 374 -6.62 -1.26 23.87
N ALA A 375 -6.17 -2.13 24.78
CA ALA A 375 -6.82 -2.37 26.05
C ALA A 375 -6.28 -1.48 27.20
N THR A 376 -4.95 -1.32 27.30
CA THR A 376 -4.32 -0.59 28.41
C THR A 376 -4.14 0.90 28.15
N GLY A 377 -4.11 1.31 26.87
CA GLY A 377 -3.82 2.69 26.47
C GLY A 377 -2.35 3.11 26.61
N GLU A 378 -1.47 2.19 27.00
CA GLU A 378 -0.04 2.43 27.13
C GLU A 378 0.62 2.64 25.76
N GLU A 379 1.61 3.54 25.72
CA GLU A 379 2.43 3.74 24.52
C GLU A 379 3.37 2.55 24.33
N MET A 380 3.34 1.96 23.14
CA MET A 380 4.20 0.86 22.76
C MET A 380 5.09 1.29 21.61
N ASP A 381 6.37 0.96 21.69
CA ASP A 381 7.35 1.22 20.64
C ASP A 381 8.20 -0.03 20.40
N PHE A 382 8.26 -0.43 19.13
CA PHE A 382 9.01 -1.61 18.69
C PHE A 382 10.06 -1.21 17.65
N GLU A 383 11.16 -1.94 17.64
CA GLU A 383 12.23 -1.77 16.67
C GLU A 383 12.68 -3.15 16.16
N ALA A 384 12.74 -3.33 14.84
CA ALA A 384 13.29 -4.53 14.21
C ALA A 384 14.72 -4.27 13.74
N PRO A 385 15.67 -5.20 13.94
CA PRO A 385 17.00 -5.09 13.37
C PRO A 385 16.95 -5.09 11.84
N TRP A 386 17.93 -4.46 11.20
CA TRP A 386 18.06 -4.60 9.75
C TRP A 386 18.25 -6.06 9.36
N PRO A 387 17.54 -6.56 8.34
CA PRO A 387 17.76 -7.90 7.86
C PRO A 387 19.16 -8.04 7.23
N THR A 388 19.63 -9.27 7.15
CA THR A 388 21.02 -9.60 6.74
C THR A 388 21.39 -9.01 5.37
N ASP A 389 20.48 -9.06 4.40
CA ASP A 389 20.68 -8.51 3.06
C ASP A 389 20.86 -6.99 3.06
N PHE A 390 20.04 -6.28 3.85
CA PHE A 390 20.10 -4.82 3.98
C PHE A 390 21.39 -4.40 4.75
N THR A 391 21.72 -5.09 5.83
CA THR A 391 22.95 -4.84 6.59
C THR A 391 24.18 -5.02 5.70
N ALA A 392 24.26 -6.15 5.01
CA ALA A 392 25.38 -6.45 4.11
C ALA A 392 25.49 -5.42 2.96
N LEU A 393 24.37 -4.94 2.45
CA LEU A 393 24.34 -3.88 1.44
C LEU A 393 24.94 -2.58 1.95
N ILE A 394 24.54 -2.13 3.15
CA ILE A 394 25.04 -0.89 3.76
C ILE A 394 26.55 -0.99 4.05
N GLU A 395 27.02 -2.12 4.61
CA GLU A 395 28.43 -2.34 4.90
C GLU A 395 29.30 -2.34 3.64
N ARG A 396 28.80 -2.87 2.52
CA ARG A 396 29.51 -2.80 1.23
C ARG A 396 29.68 -1.35 0.76
N TRP A 397 28.64 -0.54 0.86
CA TRP A 397 28.71 0.88 0.49
C TRP A 397 29.64 1.66 1.44
N ARG A 398 29.62 1.41 2.73
CA ARG A 398 30.56 2.00 3.70
C ARG A 398 32.02 1.69 3.33
N THR A 399 32.31 0.43 3.07
CA THR A 399 33.65 -0.02 2.67
C THR A 399 34.09 0.63 1.37
N TYR A 400 33.22 0.68 0.36
CA TYR A 400 33.50 1.32 -0.92
C TYR A 400 33.83 2.81 -0.77
N THR A 401 33.03 3.53 0.02
CA THR A 401 33.23 4.96 0.27
C THR A 401 34.53 5.24 1.02
N ALA A 402 34.86 4.46 2.04
CA ALA A 402 36.12 4.60 2.76
C ALA A 402 37.35 4.46 1.85
N HIS A 403 37.30 3.55 0.89
CA HIS A 403 38.39 3.38 -0.10
C HIS A 403 38.50 4.53 -1.11
N ILE A 404 37.42 5.25 -1.40
CA ILE A 404 37.48 6.41 -2.30
C ILE A 404 38.07 7.63 -1.59
N VAL A 405 37.72 7.84 -0.32
CA VAL A 405 38.18 8.99 0.49
C VAL A 405 39.66 8.85 0.85
N SER A 406 40.22 7.61 0.91
CA SER A 406 41.61 7.34 1.21
C SER A 406 42.57 7.44 0.00
N ARG A 407 42.07 7.73 -1.17
CA ARG A 407 42.82 7.97 -2.43
C ARG A 407 42.86 9.44 -2.79
#